data_2cb6d3d190b9e9c8357a1810f0f2213f
#
_entry.id   2cb6d3d190b9e9c8357a1810f0f2213f
#
_cell.length_a   1.000
_cell.length_b   1.000
_cell.length_c   1.000
_cell.angle_alpha   90.00
_cell.angle_beta   90.00
_cell.angle_gamma   90.00
#
_symmetry.space_group_name_H-M   'P 1'
#
loop_
_entity.id
_entity.type
_entity.pdbx_description
1 polymer ?
#
loop_
_entity_poly.entity_id
_entity_poly.type
_entity_poly.pdbx_seq_one_letter_code
_entity_poly.pdbx_strand_id
1 'polypeptide(L)'
;MNLRRDVFQAMADPTRRAILVLVASQSMTAGAIAANFDSARPTISRHLQILTECELIEQEQQGREIYYHFNPKKMKEVADFIEPFRKLWDDRFNKLELIMKKYKSKK
;
A
#
# COMPACT_ATOMS: atom_id res chain seq x y z
N MET A 1 -6.83 -8.15 -22.39
CA MET A 1 -6.29 -8.55 -21.69
C MET A 1 -5.78 -7.71 -20.83
N ASN A 2 -5.86 -7.52 -19.96
CA ASN A 2 -5.47 -6.74 -19.18
C ASN A 2 -4.69 -7.09 -18.28
N LEU A 3 -4.32 -7.81 -18.32
CA LEU A 3 -3.51 -8.35 -17.63
C LEU A 3 -2.51 -7.57 -17.17
N ARG A 4 -2.39 -6.58 -17.40
CA ARG A 4 -1.40 -5.88 -16.99
C ARG A 4 -1.54 -5.29 -15.69
N ARG A 5 -2.58 -5.36 -14.95
CA ARG A 5 -2.71 -4.83 -13.62
C ARG A 5 -2.09 -5.75 -12.61
N ASP A 6 -0.93 -5.37 -12.14
CA ASP A 6 -0.27 -6.10 -11.08
C ASP A 6 -0.20 -5.21 -9.83
N VAL A 7 0.38 -5.73 -8.75
CA VAL A 7 0.43 -5.00 -7.48
C VAL A 7 1.15 -3.67 -7.61
N PHE A 8 2.15 -3.59 -8.48
CA PHE A 8 2.91 -2.35 -8.63
C PHE A 8 2.11 -1.28 -9.34
N GLN A 9 1.32 -1.66 -10.32
CA GLN A 9 0.42 -0.72 -10.98
C GLN A 9 -0.60 -0.18 -10.01
N ALA A 10 -1.17 -1.05 -9.18
CA ALA A 10 -2.13 -0.63 -8.17
C ALA A 10 -1.49 0.32 -7.18
N MET A 11 -0.23 0.08 -6.81
CA MET A 11 0.49 0.91 -5.85
C MET A 11 0.98 2.23 -6.42
N ALA A 12 0.88 2.42 -7.73
CA ALA A 12 1.40 3.63 -8.36
C ALA A 12 0.58 4.88 -8.05
N ASP A 13 -0.66 4.72 -7.61
CA ASP A 13 -1.54 5.85 -7.33
C ASP A 13 -1.57 6.16 -5.82
N PRO A 14 -1.36 7.43 -5.43
CA PRO A 14 -1.34 7.77 -4.00
C PRO A 14 -2.66 7.54 -3.28
N THR A 15 -3.80 7.73 -3.95
CA THR A 15 -5.08 7.47 -3.32
C THR A 15 -5.25 5.99 -3.03
N ARG A 16 -4.84 5.14 -3.96
CA ARG A 16 -4.91 3.70 -3.75
C ARG A 16 -4.01 3.25 -2.60
N ARG A 17 -2.82 3.84 -2.47
CA ARG A 17 -1.95 3.55 -1.32
C ARG A 17 -2.62 3.95 0.00
N ALA A 18 -3.29 5.10 0.01
CA ALA A 18 -3.99 5.54 1.20
C ALA A 18 -5.15 4.61 1.56
N ILE A 19 -5.86 4.13 0.55
CA ILE A 19 -6.95 3.17 0.78
C ILE A 19 -6.40 1.89 1.41
N LEU A 20 -5.27 1.41 0.91
CA LEU A 20 -4.65 0.20 1.45
C LEU A 20 -4.31 0.36 2.92
N VAL A 21 -3.77 1.51 3.30
CA VAL A 21 -3.44 1.76 4.71
C VAL A 21 -4.69 1.73 5.57
N LEU A 22 -5.78 2.33 5.09
CA LEU A 22 -7.03 2.32 5.81
C LEU A 22 -7.55 0.91 6.02
N VAL A 23 -7.62 0.15 4.93
CA VAL A 23 -8.20 -1.20 4.97
C VAL A 23 -7.30 -2.16 5.74
N ALA A 24 -6.00 -1.90 5.73
CA ALA A 24 -5.06 -2.72 6.51
C ALA A 24 -5.30 -2.55 8.01
N SER A 25 -5.76 -1.38 8.44
CA SER A 25 -6.02 -1.17 9.85
C SER A 25 -7.35 -1.80 10.30
N GLN A 26 -8.34 -1.84 9.42
CA GLN A 26 -9.59 -2.54 9.70
C GLN A 26 -10.40 -2.66 8.41
N SER A 27 -11.21 -3.71 8.34
CA SER A 27 -12.08 -3.91 7.18
C SER A 27 -13.14 -2.81 7.15
N MET A 28 -13.49 -2.35 5.97
CA MET A 28 -14.38 -1.22 5.81
C MET A 28 -15.28 -1.40 4.60
N THR A 29 -16.46 -0.79 4.66
CA THR A 29 -17.35 -0.72 3.48
C THR A 29 -16.85 0.35 2.52
N ALA A 30 -17.31 0.29 1.27
CA ALA A 30 -16.95 1.31 0.27
C ALA A 30 -17.34 2.70 0.74
N GLY A 31 -18.51 2.83 1.38
CA GLY A 31 -18.96 4.12 1.89
C GLY A 31 -18.04 4.67 2.97
N ALA A 32 -17.64 3.80 3.89
CA ALA A 32 -16.73 4.21 4.97
C ALA A 32 -15.38 4.63 4.41
N ILE A 33 -14.88 3.90 3.40
CA ILE A 33 -13.62 4.26 2.76
C ILE A 33 -13.75 5.62 2.09
N ALA A 34 -14.83 5.81 1.31
CA ALA A 34 -15.03 7.04 0.56
C ALA A 34 -15.13 8.27 1.47
N ALA A 35 -15.64 8.09 2.68
CA ALA A 35 -15.78 9.18 3.62
C ALA A 35 -14.46 9.82 4.02
N ASN A 36 -13.35 9.13 3.78
CA ASN A 36 -12.01 9.63 4.11
C ASN A 36 -11.35 10.43 2.99
N PHE A 37 -12.03 10.59 1.86
CA PHE A 37 -11.42 11.25 0.71
C PHE A 37 -12.36 12.30 0.13
N ASP A 38 -11.77 13.31 -0.50
CA ASP A 38 -12.56 14.35 -1.17
C ASP A 38 -12.95 13.95 -2.58
N SER A 39 -12.52 12.80 -3.04
CA SER A 39 -12.83 12.34 -4.40
C SER A 39 -14.31 11.95 -4.53
N ALA A 40 -14.83 12.05 -5.75
CA ALA A 40 -16.17 11.61 -6.04
C ALA A 40 -16.32 10.12 -5.80
N ARG A 41 -17.51 9.68 -5.43
CA ARG A 41 -17.76 8.27 -5.13
C ARG A 41 -17.38 7.34 -6.30
N PRO A 42 -17.70 7.67 -7.56
CA PRO A 42 -17.27 6.81 -8.67
C PRO A 42 -15.76 6.67 -8.79
N THR A 43 -15.01 7.72 -8.45
CA THR A 43 -13.56 7.66 -8.47
C THR A 43 -13.05 6.67 -7.43
N ILE A 44 -13.60 6.73 -6.22
CA ILE A 44 -13.23 5.79 -5.17
C ILE A 44 -13.60 4.36 -5.57
N SER A 45 -14.79 4.17 -6.14
CA SER A 45 -15.21 2.85 -6.60
C SER A 45 -14.24 2.28 -7.63
N ARG A 46 -13.74 3.13 -8.52
CA ARG A 46 -12.77 2.71 -9.53
C ARG A 46 -11.46 2.25 -8.87
N HIS A 47 -10.99 3.00 -7.88
CA HIS A 47 -9.78 2.61 -7.14
C HIS A 47 -9.97 1.27 -6.43
N LEU A 48 -11.14 1.08 -5.82
CA LEU A 48 -11.43 -0.18 -5.14
C LEU A 48 -11.48 -1.34 -6.13
N GLN A 49 -12.03 -1.10 -7.32
CA GLN A 49 -12.08 -2.12 -8.36
C GLN A 49 -10.67 -2.55 -8.77
N ILE A 50 -9.78 -1.58 -8.98
CA ILE A 50 -8.41 -1.86 -9.39
C ILE A 50 -7.69 -2.66 -8.30
N LEU A 51 -7.83 -2.24 -7.04
CA LEU A 51 -7.20 -2.94 -5.92
C LEU A 51 -7.74 -4.37 -5.79
N THR A 52 -9.03 -4.57 -6.03
CA THR A 52 -9.63 -5.90 -5.96
C THR A 52 -9.13 -6.78 -7.10
N GLU A 53 -9.03 -6.22 -8.31
CA GLU A 53 -8.52 -6.96 -9.47
C GLU A 53 -7.09 -7.43 -9.25
N CYS A 54 -6.29 -6.63 -8.53
CA CYS A 54 -4.91 -6.98 -8.22
C CYS A 54 -4.81 -7.84 -6.97
N GLU A 55 -5.94 -8.16 -6.36
CA GLU A 55 -6.00 -9.01 -5.16
C GLU A 55 -5.32 -8.44 -3.93
N LEU A 56 -5.08 -7.13 -3.91
CA LEU A 56 -4.54 -6.49 -2.71
C LEU A 56 -5.61 -6.31 -1.65
N ILE A 57 -6.87 -6.25 -2.07
CA ILE A 57 -8.00 -6.27 -1.16
C ILE A 57 -9.01 -7.30 -1.69
N GLU A 58 -9.86 -7.77 -0.79
CA GLU A 58 -10.89 -8.76 -1.13
C GLU A 58 -12.23 -8.28 -0.62
N GLN A 59 -13.29 -8.63 -1.36
CA GLN A 59 -14.64 -8.27 -0.97
C GLN A 59 -15.27 -9.41 -0.20
N GLU A 60 -16.05 -9.04 0.81
CA GLU A 60 -16.86 -10.02 1.54
C GLU A 60 -18.22 -9.42 1.82
N GLN A 61 -19.26 -10.11 1.39
CA GLN A 61 -20.62 -9.63 1.64
C GLN A 61 -21.04 -10.05 3.05
N GLN A 62 -21.50 -9.07 3.82
CA GLN A 62 -22.02 -9.32 5.16
C GLN A 62 -23.39 -8.66 5.24
N GLY A 63 -24.45 -9.47 5.17
CA GLY A 63 -25.79 -8.93 5.11
C GLY A 63 -25.99 -8.16 3.82
N ARG A 64 -26.36 -6.91 3.94
CA ARG A 64 -26.62 -6.04 2.78
C ARG A 64 -25.41 -5.21 2.39
N GLU A 65 -24.30 -5.36 3.12
CA GLU A 65 -23.12 -4.54 2.88
C GLU A 65 -21.98 -5.38 2.37
N ILE A 66 -21.09 -4.72 1.62
CA ILE A 66 -19.86 -5.33 1.15
C ILE A 66 -18.71 -4.70 1.89
N TYR A 67 -17.91 -5.53 2.53
CA TYR A 67 -16.72 -5.10 3.23
C TYR A 67 -15.49 -5.43 2.41
N TYR A 68 -14.49 -4.57 2.51
CA TYR A 68 -13.20 -4.79 1.87
C TYR A 68 -12.18 -5.16 2.93
N HIS A 69 -11.44 -6.22 2.68
CA HIS A 69 -10.42 -6.72 3.57
C HIS A 69 -9.06 -6.64 2.90
N PHE A 70 -8.07 -6.28 3.68
CA PHE A 70 -6.69 -6.25 3.18
C PHE A 70 -6.18 -7.67 3.00
N ASN A 71 -5.42 -7.90 1.92
CA ASN A 71 -4.82 -9.22 1.65
C ASN A 71 -3.31 -9.14 1.88
N PRO A 72 -2.83 -9.49 3.09
CA PRO A 72 -1.40 -9.38 3.38
C PRO A 72 -0.54 -10.32 2.55
N LYS A 73 -1.07 -11.46 2.11
CA LYS A 73 -0.32 -12.38 1.28
C LYS A 73 0.08 -11.74 -0.04
N LYS A 74 -0.85 -11.01 -0.65
CA LYS A 74 -0.58 -10.36 -1.92
C LYS A 74 0.38 -9.20 -1.73
N MET A 75 0.25 -8.46 -0.64
CA MET A 75 1.16 -7.35 -0.35
C MET A 75 2.59 -7.84 -0.16
N LYS A 76 2.76 -9.11 0.21
CA LYS A 76 4.09 -9.67 0.37
C LYS A 76 4.92 -9.60 -0.92
N GLU A 77 4.27 -9.62 -2.07
CA GLU A 77 4.98 -9.47 -3.35
C GLU A 77 5.72 -8.13 -3.43
N VAL A 78 5.07 -7.07 -2.92
CA VAL A 78 5.69 -5.75 -2.88
C VAL A 78 6.84 -5.74 -1.88
N ALA A 79 6.61 -6.30 -0.70
CA ALA A 79 7.62 -6.35 0.35
C ALA A 79 8.85 -7.13 -0.12
N ASP A 80 8.64 -8.26 -0.81
CA ASP A 80 9.75 -9.08 -1.29
C ASP A 80 10.56 -8.35 -2.36
N PHE A 81 9.88 -7.59 -3.22
CA PHE A 81 10.58 -6.81 -4.23
C PHE A 81 11.45 -5.73 -3.60
N ILE A 82 10.95 -5.09 -2.55
CA ILE A 82 11.63 -3.97 -1.91
C ILE A 82 12.78 -4.42 -1.00
N GLU A 83 12.70 -5.63 -0.48
CA GLU A 83 13.65 -6.09 0.55
C GLU A 83 15.14 -5.91 0.19
N PRO A 84 15.61 -6.27 -1.01
CA PRO A 84 17.01 -6.06 -1.34
C PRO A 84 17.41 -4.58 -1.33
N PHE A 85 16.49 -3.71 -1.74
CA PHE A 85 16.76 -2.27 -1.76
C PHE A 85 16.78 -1.72 -0.34
N ARG A 86 15.93 -2.24 0.53
CA ARG A 86 15.92 -1.81 1.93
C ARG A 86 17.23 -2.12 2.62
N LYS A 87 17.77 -3.30 2.38
CA LYS A 87 19.06 -3.69 2.95
C LYS A 87 20.18 -2.80 2.47
N LEU A 88 20.21 -2.54 1.17
CA LEU A 88 21.22 -1.67 0.60
C LEU A 88 21.13 -0.26 1.17
N TRP A 89 19.89 0.21 1.35
CA TRP A 89 19.66 1.52 1.91
C TRP A 89 20.15 1.60 3.35
N ASP A 90 19.81 0.60 4.16
CA ASP A 90 20.24 0.55 5.56
C ASP A 90 21.76 0.57 5.64
N ASP A 91 22.45 -0.19 4.78
CA ASP A 91 23.91 -0.21 4.76
C ASP A 91 24.49 1.16 4.45
N ARG A 92 23.90 1.88 3.52
CA ARG A 92 24.36 3.22 3.16
C ARG A 92 24.13 4.21 4.29
N PHE A 93 23.02 4.10 4.97
CA PHE A 93 22.75 4.93 6.12
C PHE A 93 23.73 4.66 7.25
N ASN A 94 24.03 3.40 7.50
CA ASN A 94 25.00 3.04 8.52
C ASN A 94 26.38 3.60 8.20
N LYS A 95 26.78 3.54 6.95
CA LYS A 95 28.04 4.12 6.51
C LYS A 95 28.08 5.62 6.77
N LEU A 96 27.01 6.30 6.40
CA LEU A 96 26.92 7.73 6.61
C LEU A 96 27.02 8.09 8.09
N GLU A 97 26.32 7.32 8.92
CA GLU A 97 26.35 7.52 10.36
C GLU A 97 27.76 7.39 10.91
N LEU A 98 28.50 6.38 10.45
CA LEU A 98 29.88 6.19 10.88
C LEU A 98 30.77 7.37 10.50
N ILE A 99 30.58 7.87 9.28
CA ILE A 99 31.34 9.03 8.82
C ILE A 99 31.03 10.26 9.67
N MET A 100 29.76 10.48 9.96
CA MET A 100 29.36 11.61 10.78
C MET A 100 29.91 11.52 12.19
N LYS A 101 29.96 10.32 12.75
CA LYS A 101 30.54 10.13 14.08
C LYS A 101 32.01 10.45 14.07
N LYS A 102 32.72 10.06 13.02
CA LYS A 102 34.14 10.37 12.89
C LYS A 102 34.37 11.87 12.87
N TYR A 103 33.55 12.59 12.12
CA TYR A 103 33.65 14.05 12.07
C TYR A 103 33.44 14.67 13.44
N LYS A 104 32.45 14.19 14.16
CA LYS A 104 32.17 14.74 15.48
C LYS A 104 33.27 14.46 16.49
N SER A 105 33.90 13.29 16.39
CA SER A 105 34.94 12.95 17.36
C SER A 105 36.27 13.64 17.08
N LYS A 106 36.41 14.24 15.90
CA LYS A 106 37.64 14.95 15.58
C LYS A 106 37.67 16.36 16.08
N LYS A 107 36.64 16.80 16.75
CA LYS A 107 36.65 18.12 17.35
C LYS A 107 37.27 18.07 18.74
#